data_0c48a7c2ef8852981fcd2f9c1ccc6dff
#
_entry.id   0c48a7c2ef8852981fcd2f9c1ccc6dff
#
_cell.length_a   1.000
_cell.length_b   1.000
_cell.length_c   1.000
_cell.angle_alpha   90.00
_cell.angle_beta   90.00
_cell.angle_gamma   90.00
#
_symmetry.space_group_name_H-M   'P 1'
#
loop_
_entity.id
_entity.type
_entity.pdbx_description
1 polymer ?
#
loop_
_entity_poly.entity_id
_entity_poly.type
_entity_poly.pdbx_seq_one_letter_code
_entity_poly.pdbx_strand_id
1 'polypeptide(L)'
;MDKTQLKRHDLVYPSSIGRARLKQVFLNELTGEKAFLAADIFRADSVIPGIVRRAEVLSADVIPLGFVHPQLCEGRRLRLTAELEVGEAVKLKRPYELAAAEFKVSTNCLAAAQAACSYAAERRLKLGILGSAGLEIATGLPFTNSESDLDLLITGLSLQQLQEV
;
A
#
# COMPACT_ATOMS: atom_id res chain seq x y z
N MET A 1 -5.06 -10.10 14.63
CA MET A 1 -3.73 -9.92 14.01
C MET A 1 -2.77 -9.42 15.09
N ASP A 2 -1.53 -9.91 15.14
CA ASP A 2 -0.54 -9.44 16.12
C ASP A 2 0.17 -8.19 15.54
N LYS A 3 0.03 -7.04 16.23
CA LYS A 3 0.62 -5.76 15.82
C LYS A 3 2.16 -5.80 15.82
N THR A 4 2.77 -6.63 16.66
CA THR A 4 4.25 -6.75 16.75
C THR A 4 4.88 -7.28 15.46
N GLN A 5 4.09 -7.88 14.59
CA GLN A 5 4.51 -8.41 13.28
C GLN A 5 4.35 -7.41 12.14
N LEU A 6 3.68 -6.27 12.37
CA LEU A 6 3.48 -5.24 11.36
C LEU A 6 4.78 -4.46 11.11
N LYS A 7 5.08 -4.25 9.85
CA LYS A 7 6.23 -3.45 9.40
C LYS A 7 5.75 -2.28 8.56
N ARG A 8 6.54 -1.22 8.54
CA ARG A 8 6.31 -0.12 7.61
C ARG A 8 6.19 -0.65 6.18
N HIS A 9 5.25 -0.08 5.43
CA HIS A 9 4.87 -0.46 4.06
C HIS A 9 4.06 -1.75 3.91
N ASP A 10 3.77 -2.48 4.98
CA ASP A 10 2.77 -3.53 4.91
C ASP A 10 1.40 -2.94 4.51
N LEU A 11 0.63 -3.69 3.75
CA LEU A 11 -0.72 -3.33 3.32
C LEU A 11 -1.74 -4.02 4.23
N VAL A 12 -2.53 -3.22 4.95
CA VAL A 12 -3.56 -3.70 5.88
C VAL A 12 -4.94 -3.41 5.30
N TYR A 13 -5.79 -4.42 5.27
CA TYR A 13 -7.18 -4.32 4.80
C TYR A 13 -8.11 -4.20 6.00
N PRO A 14 -8.83 -3.07 6.14
CA PRO A 14 -9.82 -2.91 7.20
C PRO A 14 -11.03 -3.84 6.98
N SER A 15 -11.65 -4.28 8.06
CA SER A 15 -12.96 -4.93 8.06
C SER A 15 -14.05 -3.96 7.58
N SER A 16 -15.25 -4.49 7.29
CA SER A 16 -16.40 -3.65 6.96
C SER A 16 -16.74 -2.66 8.09
N ILE A 17 -16.58 -3.07 9.35
CA ILE A 17 -16.77 -2.20 10.52
C ILE A 17 -15.73 -1.09 10.54
N GLY A 18 -14.44 -1.42 10.40
CA GLY A 18 -13.36 -0.44 10.35
C GLY A 18 -13.53 0.55 9.19
N ARG A 19 -13.94 0.05 8.00
CA ARG A 19 -14.24 0.91 6.86
C ARG A 19 -15.41 1.86 7.13
N ALA A 20 -16.50 1.38 7.73
CA ALA A 20 -17.67 2.21 8.05
C ALA A 20 -17.30 3.32 9.06
N ARG A 21 -16.52 2.99 10.09
CA ARG A 21 -16.03 3.96 11.07
C ARG A 21 -15.13 5.01 10.42
N LEU A 22 -14.14 4.61 9.65
CA LEU A 22 -13.22 5.53 8.96
C LEU A 22 -13.97 6.40 7.94
N LYS A 23 -14.90 5.82 7.19
CA LYS A 23 -15.76 6.57 6.27
C LYS A 23 -16.49 7.71 6.98
N GLN A 24 -17.10 7.43 8.13
CA GLN A 24 -17.84 8.46 8.89
C GLN A 24 -16.91 9.60 9.35
N VAL A 25 -15.70 9.28 9.82
CA VAL A 25 -14.71 10.29 10.22
C VAL A 25 -14.42 11.23 9.06
N PHE A 26 -14.05 10.70 7.90
CA PHE A 26 -13.66 11.53 6.75
C PHE A 26 -14.82 12.28 6.12
N LEU A 27 -16.04 11.75 6.12
CA LEU A 27 -17.22 12.46 5.60
C LEU A 27 -17.65 13.63 6.50
N ASN A 28 -17.25 13.64 7.76
CA ASN A 28 -17.46 14.80 8.64
C ASN A 28 -16.46 15.95 8.37
N GLU A 29 -15.30 15.63 7.78
CA GLU A 29 -14.19 16.57 7.59
C GLU A 29 -14.06 17.06 6.14
N LEU A 30 -14.43 16.21 5.18
CA LEU A 30 -14.22 16.43 3.75
C LEU A 30 -15.54 16.79 3.05
N THR A 31 -15.43 17.59 1.99
CA THR A 31 -16.57 17.97 1.15
C THR A 31 -16.24 17.76 -0.34
N GLY A 32 -17.27 17.81 -1.20
CA GLY A 32 -17.12 17.74 -2.65
C GLY A 32 -16.43 16.46 -3.13
N GLU A 33 -15.54 16.59 -4.11
CA GLU A 33 -14.84 15.47 -4.74
C GLU A 33 -14.01 14.68 -3.73
N LYS A 34 -13.36 15.34 -2.77
CA LYS A 34 -12.55 14.66 -1.73
C LYS A 34 -13.42 13.75 -0.86
N ALA A 35 -14.61 14.18 -0.49
CA ALA A 35 -15.55 13.34 0.25
C ALA A 35 -16.03 12.14 -0.57
N PHE A 36 -16.29 12.32 -1.87
CA PHE A 36 -16.64 11.24 -2.77
C PHE A 36 -15.53 10.17 -2.86
N LEU A 37 -14.28 10.59 -3.09
CA LEU A 37 -13.14 9.69 -3.16
C LEU A 37 -12.85 8.99 -1.82
N ALA A 38 -13.03 9.70 -0.69
CA ALA A 38 -12.91 9.10 0.63
C ALA A 38 -14.00 8.02 0.84
N ALA A 39 -15.24 8.30 0.43
CA ALA A 39 -16.32 7.34 0.49
C ALA A 39 -16.05 6.06 -0.34
N ASP A 40 -15.37 6.20 -1.48
CA ASP A 40 -14.96 5.06 -2.31
C ASP A 40 -13.83 4.25 -1.68
N ILE A 41 -12.78 4.90 -1.12
CA ILE A 41 -11.72 4.22 -0.36
C ILE A 41 -12.32 3.34 0.75
N PHE A 42 -13.32 3.86 1.48
CA PHE A 42 -13.91 3.18 2.64
C PHE A 42 -15.25 2.51 2.34
N ARG A 43 -15.58 2.23 1.09
CA ARG A 43 -16.71 1.39 0.71
C ARG A 43 -16.52 -0.02 1.28
N ALA A 44 -17.60 -0.68 1.70
CA ALA A 44 -17.55 -1.98 2.39
C ALA A 44 -16.83 -3.07 1.58
N ASP A 45 -16.97 -3.04 0.25
CA ASP A 45 -16.36 -3.95 -0.72
C ASP A 45 -15.08 -3.39 -1.38
N SER A 46 -14.54 -2.27 -0.88
CA SER A 46 -13.34 -1.66 -1.43
C SER A 46 -12.12 -2.58 -1.29
N VAL A 47 -11.35 -2.69 -2.35
CA VAL A 47 -10.08 -3.44 -2.40
C VAL A 47 -8.88 -2.60 -1.97
N ILE A 48 -9.08 -1.29 -1.70
CA ILE A 48 -8.00 -0.37 -1.34
C ILE A 48 -7.54 -0.64 0.11
N PRO A 49 -6.27 -1.00 0.33
CA PRO A 49 -5.71 -1.18 1.67
C PRO A 49 -5.18 0.13 2.24
N GLY A 50 -4.95 0.15 3.54
CA GLY A 50 -4.08 1.13 4.18
C GLY A 50 -2.63 0.67 4.18
N ILE A 51 -1.71 1.60 3.96
CA ILE A 51 -0.26 1.37 4.03
C ILE A 51 0.19 1.68 5.47
N VAL A 52 0.85 0.74 6.12
CA VAL A 52 1.40 0.95 7.46
C VAL A 52 2.46 2.05 7.43
N ARG A 53 2.24 3.09 8.23
CA ARG A 53 3.11 4.26 8.36
C ARG A 53 4.02 4.16 9.58
N ARG A 54 5.08 4.95 9.59
CA ARG A 54 5.84 5.22 10.81
C ARG A 54 4.96 6.06 11.74
N ALA A 55 4.82 5.65 13.00
CA ALA A 55 4.21 6.45 14.03
C ALA A 55 5.28 6.94 15.01
N GLU A 56 5.14 8.19 15.46
CA GLU A 56 6.02 8.78 16.47
C GLU A 56 5.69 8.23 17.85
N VAL A 57 4.40 7.93 18.09
CA VAL A 57 3.91 7.29 19.31
C VAL A 57 3.01 6.13 18.91
N LEU A 58 3.33 4.94 19.37
CA LEU A 58 2.52 3.74 19.13
C LEU A 58 1.64 3.48 20.35
N SER A 59 0.34 3.77 20.26
CA SER A 59 -0.63 3.11 21.14
C SER A 59 -0.65 1.61 20.84
N ALA A 60 -0.82 0.77 21.86
CA ALA A 60 -0.75 -0.69 21.68
C ALA A 60 -1.85 -1.23 20.75
N ASP A 61 -2.98 -0.54 20.63
CA ASP A 61 -4.21 -1.06 20.05
C ASP A 61 -4.55 -0.49 18.66
N VAL A 62 -3.76 0.47 18.13
CA VAL A 62 -4.03 1.10 16.84
C VAL A 62 -2.88 0.96 15.84
N ILE A 63 -3.23 0.89 14.55
CA ILE A 63 -2.31 0.78 13.42
C ILE A 63 -2.38 2.10 12.64
N PRO A 64 -1.29 2.88 12.55
CA PRO A 64 -1.24 4.09 11.75
C PRO A 64 -1.20 3.74 10.27
N LEU A 65 -2.21 4.14 9.52
CA LEU A 65 -2.38 3.84 8.11
C LEU A 65 -2.41 5.10 7.24
N GLY A 66 -1.88 4.97 6.02
CA GLY A 66 -2.09 5.91 4.94
C GLY A 66 -2.93 5.27 3.84
N PHE A 67 -3.99 5.94 3.40
CA PHE A 67 -4.82 5.50 2.28
C PHE A 67 -4.59 6.43 1.10
N VAL A 68 -4.61 5.88 -0.12
CA VAL A 68 -4.44 6.64 -1.36
C VAL A 68 -5.53 6.20 -2.33
N HIS A 69 -6.20 7.18 -2.98
CA HIS A 69 -7.12 6.87 -4.07
C HIS A 69 -6.36 6.85 -5.42
N PRO A 70 -6.68 5.93 -6.35
CA PRO A 70 -6.00 5.87 -7.65
C PRO A 70 -6.33 7.09 -8.54
N GLN A 71 -7.54 7.63 -8.45
CA GLN A 71 -7.96 8.80 -9.21
C GLN A 71 -7.33 10.08 -8.67
N LEU A 72 -7.00 11.01 -9.56
CA LEU A 72 -6.55 12.35 -9.22
C LEU A 72 -7.73 13.23 -8.82
N CYS A 73 -7.52 14.05 -7.79
CA CYS A 73 -8.38 15.13 -7.37
C CYS A 73 -7.55 16.41 -7.39
N GLU A 74 -7.96 17.41 -8.12
CA GLU A 74 -7.20 18.68 -8.30
C GLU A 74 -5.73 18.43 -8.74
N GLY A 75 -5.51 17.47 -9.66
CA GLY A 75 -4.17 17.12 -10.18
C GLY A 75 -3.30 16.29 -9.24
N ARG A 76 -3.78 15.90 -8.06
CA ARG A 76 -3.05 15.08 -7.08
C ARG A 76 -3.90 13.94 -6.56
N ARG A 77 -3.28 12.87 -6.15
CA ARG A 77 -4.01 11.78 -5.48
C ARG A 77 -4.43 12.19 -4.08
N LEU A 78 -5.69 11.89 -3.75
CA LEU A 78 -6.17 12.01 -2.37
C LEU A 78 -5.37 11.06 -1.48
N ARG A 79 -4.76 11.61 -0.43
CA ARG A 79 -4.04 10.86 0.60
C ARG A 79 -4.68 11.13 1.95
N LEU A 80 -5.11 10.07 2.62
CA LEU A 80 -5.75 10.15 3.93
C LEU A 80 -4.89 9.41 4.94
N THR A 81 -4.83 9.95 6.15
CA THR A 81 -4.15 9.29 7.28
C THR A 81 -5.18 8.95 8.34
N ALA A 82 -5.13 7.72 8.84
CA ALA A 82 -6.07 7.23 9.82
C ALA A 82 -5.40 6.25 10.78
N GLU A 83 -6.05 6.04 11.90
CA GLU A 83 -5.74 4.99 12.85
C GLU A 83 -6.81 3.90 12.77
N LEU A 84 -6.38 2.67 12.55
CA LEU A 84 -7.23 1.49 12.53
C LEU A 84 -7.01 0.70 13.80
N GLU A 85 -8.07 0.29 14.48
CA GLU A 85 -7.94 -0.64 15.60
C GLU A 85 -7.40 -1.99 15.13
N VAL A 86 -6.53 -2.63 15.90
CA VAL A 86 -5.93 -3.92 15.55
C VAL A 86 -7.00 -4.99 15.27
N GLY A 87 -8.11 -4.96 16.04
CA GLY A 87 -9.25 -5.85 15.86
C GLY A 87 -10.05 -5.63 14.57
N GLU A 88 -9.92 -4.45 13.95
CA GLU A 88 -10.59 -4.11 12.69
C GLU A 88 -9.77 -4.51 11.44
N ALA A 89 -8.56 -5.01 11.60
CA ALA A 89 -7.71 -5.46 10.50
C ALA A 89 -7.98 -6.93 10.17
N VAL A 90 -8.37 -7.22 8.92
CA VAL A 90 -8.77 -8.59 8.51
C VAL A 90 -7.77 -9.28 7.59
N LYS A 91 -6.91 -8.53 6.91
CA LYS A 91 -5.93 -9.07 5.97
C LYS A 91 -4.68 -8.21 5.95
N LEU A 92 -3.55 -8.86 5.76
CA LEU A 92 -2.22 -8.26 5.59
C LEU A 92 -1.62 -8.76 4.28
N LYS A 93 -0.99 -7.88 3.52
CA LYS A 93 -0.06 -8.24 2.44
C LYS A 93 1.26 -7.54 2.66
N ARG A 94 2.34 -8.26 2.53
CA ARG A 94 3.70 -7.72 2.65
C ARG A 94 4.28 -7.35 1.29
N PRO A 95 5.21 -6.40 1.21
CA PRO A 95 5.87 -6.03 -0.04
C PRO A 95 6.47 -7.22 -0.80
N TYR A 96 6.98 -8.22 -0.09
CA TYR A 96 7.56 -9.45 -0.68
C TYR A 96 6.52 -10.36 -1.30
N GLU A 97 5.30 -10.38 -0.77
CA GLU A 97 4.19 -11.14 -1.35
C GLU A 97 3.71 -10.48 -2.65
N LEU A 98 3.83 -9.16 -2.77
CA LEU A 98 3.53 -8.44 -3.99
C LEU A 98 4.53 -8.74 -5.11
N ALA A 99 5.82 -8.84 -4.77
CA ALA A 99 6.87 -9.23 -5.73
C ALA A 99 6.74 -10.68 -6.22
N ALA A 100 6.12 -11.55 -5.42
CA ALA A 100 5.85 -12.94 -5.77
C ALA A 100 4.49 -13.16 -6.47
N ALA A 101 3.65 -12.12 -6.56
CA ALA A 101 2.34 -12.22 -7.17
C ALA A 101 2.42 -12.12 -8.71
N GLU A 102 1.50 -12.78 -9.40
CA GLU A 102 1.27 -12.52 -10.81
C GLU A 102 0.49 -11.20 -10.97
N PHE A 103 0.92 -10.36 -11.91
CA PHE A 103 0.25 -9.09 -12.22
C PHE A 103 0.34 -8.75 -13.71
N LYS A 104 -0.61 -7.95 -14.16
CA LYS A 104 -0.65 -7.46 -15.54
C LYS A 104 0.28 -6.25 -15.68
N VAL A 105 1.12 -6.28 -16.69
CA VAL A 105 1.98 -5.15 -17.05
C VAL A 105 1.16 -4.15 -17.89
N SER A 106 0.80 -3.03 -17.29
CA SER A 106 0.00 -1.96 -17.91
C SER A 106 0.80 -0.68 -18.16
N THR A 107 1.95 -0.53 -17.48
CA THR A 107 2.80 0.68 -17.52
C THR A 107 4.28 0.31 -17.53
N ASN A 108 5.15 1.28 -17.88
CA ASN A 108 6.61 1.11 -17.81
C ASN A 108 7.08 0.82 -16.38
N CYS A 109 6.44 1.40 -15.38
CA CYS A 109 6.73 1.14 -13.98
C CYS A 109 6.50 -0.34 -13.64
N LEU A 110 5.38 -0.94 -14.08
CA LEU A 110 5.11 -2.35 -13.85
C LEU A 110 5.99 -3.28 -14.71
N ALA A 111 6.40 -2.85 -15.92
CA ALA A 111 7.39 -3.58 -16.70
C ALA A 111 8.75 -3.64 -15.98
N ALA A 112 9.19 -2.52 -15.42
CA ALA A 112 10.39 -2.45 -14.60
C ALA A 112 10.28 -3.30 -13.32
N ALA A 113 9.10 -3.30 -12.67
CA ALA A 113 8.83 -4.16 -11.53
C ALA A 113 8.96 -5.65 -11.88
N GLN A 114 8.41 -6.08 -13.02
CA GLN A 114 8.51 -7.45 -13.50
C GLN A 114 9.97 -7.84 -13.79
N ALA A 115 10.73 -6.97 -14.45
CA ALA A 115 12.16 -7.19 -14.71
C ALA A 115 12.96 -7.31 -13.40
N ALA A 116 12.69 -6.44 -12.41
CA ALA A 116 13.33 -6.48 -11.11
C ALA A 116 12.99 -7.78 -10.35
N CYS A 117 11.75 -8.27 -10.43
CA CYS A 117 11.36 -9.55 -9.82
C CYS A 117 12.11 -10.72 -10.45
N SER A 118 12.24 -10.77 -11.79
CA SER A 118 12.99 -11.81 -12.50
C SER A 118 14.47 -11.79 -12.12
N TYR A 119 15.08 -10.61 -12.12
CA TYR A 119 16.47 -10.42 -11.70
C TYR A 119 16.71 -10.89 -10.26
N ALA A 120 15.80 -10.53 -9.34
CA ALA A 120 15.89 -10.92 -7.94
C ALA A 120 15.75 -12.43 -7.76
N ALA A 121 14.84 -13.07 -8.51
CA ALA A 121 14.63 -14.51 -8.47
C ALA A 121 15.88 -15.30 -8.91
N GLU A 122 16.52 -14.89 -10.02
CA GLU A 122 17.76 -15.51 -10.53
C GLU A 122 18.90 -15.43 -9.50
N ARG A 123 18.96 -14.37 -8.74
CA ARG A 123 20.00 -14.11 -7.74
C ARG A 123 19.63 -14.47 -6.31
N ARG A 124 18.44 -15.03 -6.11
CA ARG A 124 17.88 -15.39 -4.80
C ARG A 124 17.84 -14.20 -3.82
N LEU A 125 17.60 -13.00 -4.35
CA LEU A 125 17.45 -11.81 -3.55
C LEU A 125 16.02 -11.70 -3.01
N LYS A 126 15.88 -11.20 -1.79
CA LYS A 126 14.57 -10.94 -1.20
C LYS A 126 14.11 -9.53 -1.58
N LEU A 127 13.28 -9.46 -2.63
CA LEU A 127 12.73 -8.24 -3.18
C LEU A 127 11.28 -8.02 -2.71
N GLY A 128 10.93 -6.79 -2.37
CA GLY A 128 9.57 -6.33 -2.14
C GLY A 128 9.24 -5.15 -3.03
N ILE A 129 7.96 -5.02 -3.45
CA ILE A 129 7.47 -3.88 -4.25
C ILE A 129 6.63 -2.98 -3.35
N LEU A 130 6.90 -1.67 -3.40
CA LEU A 130 6.28 -0.63 -2.60
C LEU A 130 5.52 0.37 -3.48
N GLY A 131 5.03 1.44 -2.86
CA GLY A 131 4.50 2.62 -3.54
C GLY A 131 3.29 2.34 -4.45
N SER A 132 3.22 3.07 -5.55
CA SER A 132 2.13 2.98 -6.53
C SER A 132 2.09 1.62 -7.22
N ALA A 133 3.26 1.06 -7.57
CA ALA A 133 3.34 -0.27 -8.18
C ALA A 133 2.81 -1.36 -7.22
N GLY A 134 3.20 -1.30 -5.94
CA GLY A 134 2.70 -2.22 -4.93
C GLY A 134 1.19 -2.13 -4.73
N LEU A 135 0.62 -0.93 -4.72
CA LEU A 135 -0.84 -0.73 -4.64
C LEU A 135 -1.56 -1.29 -5.87
N GLU A 136 -1.05 -1.04 -7.08
CA GLU A 136 -1.65 -1.57 -8.31
C GLU A 136 -1.62 -3.09 -8.35
N ILE A 137 -0.49 -3.71 -8.01
CA ILE A 137 -0.37 -5.17 -7.91
C ILE A 137 -1.33 -5.75 -6.85
N ALA A 138 -1.47 -5.06 -5.72
CA ALA A 138 -2.31 -5.52 -4.62
C ALA A 138 -3.81 -5.47 -4.93
N THR A 139 -4.25 -4.49 -5.75
CA THR A 139 -5.66 -4.13 -5.94
C THR A 139 -6.18 -4.32 -7.35
N GLY A 140 -5.31 -4.32 -8.37
CA GLY A 140 -5.69 -4.26 -9.78
C GLY A 140 -6.18 -2.89 -10.25
N LEU A 141 -6.17 -1.85 -9.40
CA LEU A 141 -6.58 -0.49 -9.73
C LEU A 141 -5.40 0.32 -10.30
N PRO A 142 -5.63 1.32 -11.18
CA PRO A 142 -4.57 2.03 -11.89
C PRO A 142 -3.85 3.05 -10.99
N PHE A 143 -2.92 2.58 -10.17
CA PHE A 143 -2.08 3.42 -9.32
C PHE A 143 -0.80 3.89 -9.99
N THR A 144 -0.39 3.32 -11.13
CA THR A 144 0.80 3.75 -11.87
C THR A 144 0.41 4.51 -13.13
N ASN A 145 1.31 5.36 -13.61
CA ASN A 145 1.22 6.08 -14.87
C ASN A 145 2.59 6.13 -15.56
N SER A 146 2.74 6.90 -16.66
CA SER A 146 3.99 7.01 -17.41
C SER A 146 5.15 7.63 -16.61
N GLU A 147 4.86 8.38 -15.56
CA GLU A 147 5.83 9.12 -14.73
C GLU A 147 6.03 8.47 -13.34
N SER A 148 5.42 7.31 -13.12
CA SER A 148 5.51 6.65 -11.82
C SER A 148 6.89 6.05 -11.59
N ASP A 149 7.51 6.41 -10.47
CA ASP A 149 8.72 5.78 -9.98
C ASP A 149 8.44 4.35 -9.46
N LEU A 150 9.46 3.52 -9.48
CA LEU A 150 9.43 2.17 -8.92
C LEU A 150 10.15 2.14 -7.57
N ASP A 151 9.39 1.97 -6.51
CA ASP A 151 9.92 1.81 -5.16
C ASP A 151 10.13 0.33 -4.84
N LEU A 152 11.36 -0.05 -4.54
CA LEU A 152 11.75 -1.42 -4.21
C LEU A 152 12.30 -1.52 -2.79
N LEU A 153 12.08 -2.66 -2.15
CA LEU A 153 12.66 -3.03 -0.87
C LEU A 153 13.51 -4.29 -1.05
N ILE A 154 14.82 -4.17 -0.85
CA ILE A 154 15.73 -5.31 -0.86
C ILE A 154 16.25 -5.50 0.56
N THR A 155 16.27 -6.75 1.04
CA THR A 155 16.79 -7.08 2.36
C THR A 155 17.71 -8.29 2.30
N GLY A 156 18.61 -8.37 3.29
CA GLY A 156 19.54 -9.50 3.41
C GLY A 156 20.83 -9.35 2.61
N LEU A 157 21.09 -8.17 2.04
CA LEU A 157 22.36 -7.86 1.39
C LEU A 157 23.31 -7.16 2.36
N SER A 158 24.61 -7.50 2.29
CA SER A 158 25.68 -6.70 2.87
C SER A 158 25.91 -5.44 2.01
N LEU A 159 26.58 -4.42 2.57
CA LEU A 159 26.93 -3.21 1.82
C LEU A 159 27.75 -3.52 0.56
N GLN A 160 28.63 -4.52 0.60
CA GLN A 160 29.43 -4.94 -0.54
C GLN A 160 28.56 -5.54 -1.64
N GLN A 161 27.58 -6.37 -1.29
CA GLN A 161 26.62 -6.94 -2.26
C GLN A 161 25.69 -5.89 -2.87
N LEU A 162 25.39 -4.80 -2.14
CA LEU A 162 24.60 -3.68 -2.68
C LEU A 162 25.36 -2.87 -3.74
N GLN A 163 26.71 -2.91 -3.75
CA GLN A 163 27.52 -2.22 -4.76
C GLN A 163 27.63 -3.00 -6.08
N GLU A 164 27.28 -4.28 -6.06
CA GLU A 164 27.34 -5.20 -7.20
C GLU A 164 25.95 -5.39 -7.89
N VAL A 165 24.89 -4.77 -7.35
CA VAL A 165 23.51 -4.78 -7.85
C VAL A 165 23.20 -3.49 -8.59
#